data_6924d5327ca79e1200be85dc76ed9536
#
_entry.id   6924d5327ca79e1200be85dc76ed9536
#
_cell.length_a   1.000
_cell.length_b   1.000
_cell.length_c   1.000
_cell.angle_alpha   90.00
_cell.angle_beta   90.00
_cell.angle_gamma   90.00
#
_symmetry.space_group_name_H-M   'P 1'
#
loop_
_entity.id
_entity.type
_entity.pdbx_description
1 polymer ?
#
loop_
_entity_poly.entity_id
_entity_poly.type
_entity_poly.pdbx_seq_one_letter_code
_entity_poly.pdbx_strand_id
1 'polypeptide(L)'
;MGLLSASDEAVLRQHLAAIDTPVSLLLFTQTIGGSESGPVAKQVLDEIAALNDKITVVEKNFVLDTEDRAAYGVEREPAIVVLRNGEDTRMRFLGAPTGYEFVPLVEAVLLAGTGKVDLEPESEQKLAAVTTPTNIKVFSTPT
;
A
#
# COMPACT_ATOMS: atom_id res chain seq x y z
N MET A 1 7.52 -20.61 -1.57
CA MET A 1 8.38 -19.98 -2.61
C MET A 1 8.02 -18.51 -2.70
N GLY A 2 9.01 -17.63 -2.62
CA GLY A 2 8.79 -16.19 -2.70
C GLY A 2 8.43 -15.73 -4.11
N LEU A 3 7.76 -14.61 -4.20
CA LEU A 3 7.47 -13.93 -5.48
C LEU A 3 8.71 -13.17 -5.98
N LEU A 4 9.57 -12.74 -5.06
CA LEU A 4 10.78 -11.99 -5.36
C LEU A 4 11.99 -12.92 -5.52
N SER A 5 12.86 -12.60 -6.47
CA SER A 5 14.16 -13.23 -6.55
C SER A 5 15.11 -12.67 -5.47
N ALA A 6 16.18 -13.41 -5.15
CA ALA A 6 17.17 -12.93 -4.18
C ALA A 6 17.83 -11.60 -4.61
N SER A 7 18.00 -11.37 -5.92
CA SER A 7 18.52 -10.12 -6.44
C SER A 7 17.53 -8.97 -6.26
N ASP A 8 16.23 -9.23 -6.49
CA ASP A 8 15.18 -8.21 -6.29
C ASP A 8 15.03 -7.86 -4.82
N GLU A 9 15.06 -8.85 -3.93
CA GLU A 9 15.07 -8.61 -2.49
C GLU A 9 16.23 -7.72 -2.05
N ALA A 10 17.43 -7.95 -2.56
CA ALA A 10 18.60 -7.15 -2.22
C ALA A 10 18.44 -5.69 -2.67
N VAL A 11 17.95 -5.47 -3.87
CA VAL A 11 17.68 -4.13 -4.41
C VAL A 11 16.59 -3.43 -3.59
N LEU A 12 15.46 -4.10 -3.36
CA LEU A 12 14.37 -3.55 -2.58
C LEU A 12 14.78 -3.22 -1.14
N ARG A 13 15.55 -4.08 -0.50
CA ARG A 13 16.08 -3.86 0.85
C ARG A 13 16.92 -2.59 0.93
N GLN A 14 17.74 -2.31 -0.09
CA GLN A 14 18.48 -1.04 -0.19
C GLN A 14 17.56 0.17 -0.33
N HIS A 15 16.54 0.09 -1.19
CA HIS A 15 15.57 1.17 -1.38
C HIS A 15 14.77 1.44 -0.10
N LEU A 16 14.28 0.38 0.53
CA LEU A 16 13.47 0.47 1.75
C LEU A 16 14.27 0.89 2.99
N ALA A 17 15.59 0.81 2.94
CA ALA A 17 16.46 1.26 4.05
C ALA A 17 16.33 2.77 4.35
N ALA A 18 15.82 3.56 3.43
CA ALA A 18 15.55 4.99 3.63
C ALA A 18 14.35 5.26 4.55
N ILE A 19 13.53 4.26 4.84
CA ILE A 19 12.34 4.40 5.70
C ILE A 19 12.77 4.71 7.13
N ASP A 20 12.32 5.83 7.65
CA ASP A 20 12.59 6.31 9.02
C ASP A 20 11.33 6.34 9.90
N THR A 21 10.16 6.26 9.30
CA THR A 21 8.86 6.34 9.97
C THR A 21 8.09 5.03 9.78
N PRO A 22 7.43 4.49 10.84
CA PRO A 22 6.65 3.26 10.72
C PRO A 22 5.56 3.35 9.67
N VAL A 23 5.45 2.32 8.85
CA VAL A 23 4.42 2.14 7.82
C VAL A 23 3.58 0.93 8.18
N SER A 24 2.27 1.09 8.21
CA SER A 24 1.34 -0.03 8.38
C SER A 24 0.52 -0.22 7.11
N LEU A 25 0.44 -1.46 6.66
CA LEU A 25 -0.36 -1.86 5.52
C LEU A 25 -1.55 -2.66 6.06
N LEU A 26 -2.74 -2.05 6.06
CA LEU A 26 -3.96 -2.75 6.45
C LEU A 26 -4.49 -3.50 5.24
N LEU A 27 -4.59 -4.80 5.35
CA LEU A 27 -5.12 -5.65 4.30
C LEU A 27 -6.51 -6.14 4.67
N PHE A 28 -7.52 -5.64 3.97
CA PHE A 28 -8.89 -6.11 4.10
C PHE A 28 -9.12 -7.25 3.13
N THR A 29 -9.41 -8.43 3.66
CA THR A 29 -9.71 -9.64 2.89
C THR A 29 -10.89 -10.38 3.49
N GLN A 30 -11.42 -11.31 2.71
CA GLN A 30 -12.46 -12.23 3.15
C GLN A 30 -12.00 -13.67 2.88
N THR A 31 -11.86 -14.46 3.92
CA THR A 31 -11.35 -15.83 3.82
C THR A 31 -12.37 -16.77 3.16
N ILE A 32 -13.65 -16.62 3.52
CA ILE A 32 -14.73 -17.48 3.01
C ILE A 32 -15.55 -16.70 1.99
N GLY A 33 -15.53 -17.18 0.75
CA GLY A 33 -16.25 -16.54 -0.37
C GLY A 33 -15.64 -15.24 -0.86
N GLY A 34 -14.40 -14.95 -0.45
CA GLY A 34 -13.67 -13.77 -0.91
C GLY A 34 -12.98 -13.96 -2.25
N SER A 35 -12.30 -12.91 -2.70
CA SER A 35 -11.55 -12.88 -3.95
C SER A 35 -10.33 -13.81 -3.90
N GLU A 36 -10.07 -14.52 -5.00
CA GLU A 36 -8.86 -15.34 -5.17
C GLU A 36 -7.57 -14.49 -5.10
N SER A 37 -7.66 -13.20 -5.34
CA SER A 37 -6.53 -12.29 -5.23
C SER A 37 -6.16 -11.91 -3.78
N GLY A 38 -7.01 -12.20 -2.79
CA GLY A 38 -6.72 -11.94 -1.38
C GLY A 38 -5.44 -12.59 -0.87
N PRO A 39 -5.26 -13.91 -1.01
CA PRO A 39 -4.03 -14.60 -0.63
C PRO A 39 -2.79 -14.09 -1.36
N VAL A 40 -2.92 -13.73 -2.63
CA VAL A 40 -1.82 -13.15 -3.42
C VAL A 40 -1.43 -11.77 -2.88
N ALA A 41 -2.41 -10.91 -2.60
CA ALA A 41 -2.16 -9.62 -1.98
C ALA A 41 -1.41 -9.77 -0.65
N LYS A 42 -1.86 -10.70 0.20
CA LYS A 42 -1.17 -10.99 1.47
C LYS A 42 0.28 -11.39 1.25
N GLN A 43 0.54 -12.31 0.34
CA GLN A 43 1.89 -12.78 0.05
C GLN A 43 2.81 -11.62 -0.39
N VAL A 44 2.33 -10.75 -1.28
CA VAL A 44 3.09 -9.57 -1.73
C VAL A 44 3.44 -8.67 -0.55
N LEU A 45 2.48 -8.39 0.32
CA LEU A 45 2.70 -7.51 1.48
C LEU A 45 3.65 -8.13 2.49
N ASP A 46 3.51 -9.42 2.78
CA ASP A 46 4.38 -10.14 3.72
C ASP A 46 5.84 -10.14 3.22
N GLU A 47 6.07 -10.32 1.92
CA GLU A 47 7.41 -10.26 1.33
C GLU A 47 8.03 -8.87 1.44
N ILE A 48 7.25 -7.81 1.20
CA ILE A 48 7.71 -6.42 1.37
C ILE A 48 8.03 -6.13 2.86
N ALA A 49 7.14 -6.53 3.77
CA ALA A 49 7.33 -6.30 5.20
C ALA A 49 8.55 -7.04 5.76
N ALA A 50 8.90 -8.20 5.21
CA ALA A 50 10.09 -8.94 5.61
C ALA A 50 11.42 -8.23 5.25
N LEU A 51 11.37 -7.20 4.40
CA LEU A 51 12.55 -6.46 3.97
C LEU A 51 12.92 -5.30 4.91
N ASN A 52 11.99 -4.82 5.73
CA ASN A 52 12.23 -3.72 6.66
C ASN A 52 11.30 -3.83 7.88
N ASP A 53 11.85 -3.82 9.08
CA ASP A 53 11.13 -3.99 10.35
C ASP A 53 10.18 -2.82 10.70
N LYS A 54 10.27 -1.71 10.00
CA LYS A 54 9.33 -0.58 10.13
C LYS A 54 8.06 -0.75 9.29
N ILE A 55 7.99 -1.77 8.47
CA ILE A 55 6.80 -2.09 7.68
C ILE A 55 6.03 -3.22 8.36
N THR A 56 4.77 -2.98 8.68
CA THR A 56 3.90 -3.94 9.35
C THR A 56 2.67 -4.23 8.49
N VAL A 57 2.29 -5.48 8.39
CA VAL A 57 1.04 -5.90 7.74
C VAL A 57 0.02 -6.26 8.81
N VAL A 58 -1.17 -5.67 8.73
CA VAL A 58 -2.28 -5.95 9.64
C VAL A 58 -3.46 -6.44 8.82
N GLU A 59 -3.85 -7.69 9.03
CA GLU A 59 -5.02 -8.26 8.38
C GLU A 59 -6.30 -7.80 9.06
N LYS A 60 -7.27 -7.41 8.26
CA LYS A 60 -8.62 -7.05 8.66
C LYS A 60 -9.62 -7.92 7.90
N ASN A 61 -10.67 -8.34 8.58
CA ASN A 61 -11.74 -9.08 7.95
C ASN A 61 -12.73 -8.11 7.30
N PHE A 62 -12.88 -8.19 5.99
CA PHE A 62 -13.75 -7.28 5.23
C PHE A 62 -15.20 -7.32 5.69
N VAL A 63 -15.69 -8.48 6.17
CA VAL A 63 -17.08 -8.65 6.60
C VAL A 63 -17.27 -8.27 8.08
N LEU A 64 -16.32 -8.65 8.94
CA LEU A 64 -16.46 -8.52 10.39
C LEU A 64 -15.96 -7.19 10.94
N ASP A 65 -14.88 -6.64 10.38
CA ASP A 65 -14.26 -5.38 10.84
C ASP A 65 -14.97 -4.17 10.23
N THR A 66 -16.27 -4.05 10.49
CA THR A 66 -17.14 -3.05 9.86
C THR A 66 -16.79 -1.61 10.23
N GLU A 67 -16.33 -1.38 11.46
CA GLU A 67 -15.93 -0.04 11.92
C GLU A 67 -14.68 0.44 11.18
N ASP A 68 -13.64 -0.39 11.11
CA ASP A 68 -12.41 -0.07 10.40
C ASP A 68 -12.68 0.09 8.90
N ARG A 69 -13.49 -0.80 8.33
CA ARG A 69 -13.88 -0.71 6.93
C ARG A 69 -14.56 0.63 6.62
N ALA A 70 -15.47 1.07 7.47
CA ALA A 70 -16.16 2.36 7.32
C ALA A 70 -15.20 3.53 7.52
N ALA A 71 -14.33 3.46 8.53
CA ALA A 71 -13.37 4.52 8.84
C ALA A 71 -12.40 4.79 7.67
N TYR A 72 -11.98 3.74 6.96
CA TYR A 72 -11.07 3.86 5.82
C TYR A 72 -11.76 3.87 4.46
N GLY A 73 -13.09 3.86 4.43
CA GLY A 73 -13.86 3.91 3.18
C GLY A 73 -13.66 2.71 2.27
N VAL A 74 -13.45 1.52 2.85
CA VAL A 74 -13.21 0.29 2.09
C VAL A 74 -14.54 -0.33 1.66
N GLU A 75 -14.78 -0.37 0.36
CA GLU A 75 -16.03 -0.86 -0.22
C GLU A 75 -15.91 -2.21 -0.93
N ARG A 76 -14.70 -2.68 -1.17
CA ARG A 76 -14.42 -3.96 -1.83
C ARG A 76 -13.13 -4.59 -1.30
N GLU A 77 -12.97 -5.89 -1.51
CA GLU A 77 -11.79 -6.64 -1.11
C GLU A 77 -11.14 -7.35 -2.33
N PRO A 78 -9.85 -7.66 -2.30
CA PRO A 78 -8.89 -7.19 -1.30
C PRO A 78 -8.61 -5.70 -1.43
N ALA A 79 -8.42 -5.04 -0.31
CA ALA A 79 -8.04 -3.63 -0.28
C ALA A 79 -6.86 -3.43 0.66
N ILE A 80 -5.92 -2.60 0.25
CA ILE A 80 -4.74 -2.23 1.03
C ILE A 80 -4.85 -0.76 1.38
N VAL A 81 -4.79 -0.47 2.67
CA VAL A 81 -4.76 0.91 3.21
C VAL A 81 -3.35 1.18 3.71
N VAL A 82 -2.75 2.25 3.24
CA VAL A 82 -1.39 2.63 3.64
C VAL A 82 -1.46 3.67 4.75
N LEU A 83 -0.86 3.35 5.91
CA LEU A 83 -0.77 4.26 7.05
C LEU A 83 0.68 4.68 7.29
N ARG A 84 0.89 5.94 7.60
CA ARG A 84 2.14 6.51 8.06
C ARG A 84 2.04 6.82 9.56
N ASN A 85 2.83 6.13 10.39
CA ASN A 85 2.81 6.31 11.83
C ASN A 85 1.38 6.26 12.43
N GLY A 86 0.55 5.35 11.91
CA GLY A 86 -0.85 5.18 12.32
C GLY A 86 -1.84 6.15 11.66
N GLU A 87 -1.39 7.14 10.92
CA GLU A 87 -2.24 8.10 10.22
C GLU A 87 -2.55 7.65 8.79
N ASP A 88 -3.78 7.86 8.35
CA ASP A 88 -4.23 7.51 7.02
C ASP A 88 -3.60 8.41 5.96
N THR A 89 -2.78 7.83 5.09
CA THR A 89 -2.20 8.54 3.94
C THR A 89 -3.19 8.80 2.83
N ARG A 90 -4.37 8.16 2.88
CA ARG A 90 -5.41 8.18 1.85
C ARG A 90 -5.01 7.43 0.56
N MET A 91 -3.86 6.78 0.54
CA MET A 91 -3.49 5.88 -0.55
C MET A 91 -4.15 4.52 -0.37
N ARG A 92 -4.69 3.99 -1.45
CA ARG A 92 -5.41 2.71 -1.50
C ARG A 92 -4.96 1.89 -2.70
N PHE A 93 -4.85 0.58 -2.50
CA PHE A 93 -4.69 -0.39 -3.57
C PHE A 93 -5.83 -1.38 -3.50
N LEU A 94 -6.51 -1.62 -4.61
CA LEU A 94 -7.63 -2.54 -4.71
C LEU A 94 -7.23 -3.71 -5.60
N GLY A 95 -7.39 -4.93 -5.10
CA GLY A 95 -6.91 -6.14 -5.76
C GLY A 95 -5.51 -6.55 -5.28
N ALA A 96 -4.88 -7.52 -5.94
CA ALA A 96 -3.52 -7.94 -5.66
C ALA A 96 -2.53 -7.04 -6.43
N PRO A 97 -1.61 -6.33 -5.75
CA PRO A 97 -0.69 -5.40 -6.40
C PRO A 97 0.51 -6.14 -7.01
N THR A 98 0.24 -6.90 -8.06
CA THR A 98 1.22 -7.64 -8.85
C THR A 98 1.45 -6.99 -10.21
N GLY A 99 2.43 -7.48 -10.97
CA GLY A 99 2.73 -6.94 -12.29
C GLY A 99 3.04 -5.45 -12.25
N TYR A 100 2.32 -4.67 -13.03
CA TYR A 100 2.53 -3.22 -13.12
C TYR A 100 2.18 -2.44 -11.84
N GLU A 101 1.43 -3.02 -10.91
CA GLU A 101 1.08 -2.36 -9.64
C GLU A 101 2.11 -2.56 -8.53
N PHE A 102 3.04 -3.49 -8.69
CA PHE A 102 4.04 -3.79 -7.68
C PHE A 102 4.96 -2.58 -7.38
N VAL A 103 5.53 -1.98 -8.42
CA VAL A 103 6.39 -0.82 -8.26
C VAL A 103 5.66 0.37 -7.62
N PRO A 104 4.44 0.76 -8.06
CA PRO A 104 3.64 1.77 -7.38
C PRO A 104 3.38 1.47 -5.90
N LEU A 105 3.18 0.21 -5.52
CA LEU A 105 3.04 -0.16 -4.11
C LEU A 105 4.34 0.11 -3.33
N VAL A 106 5.49 -0.29 -3.85
CA VAL A 106 6.78 -0.02 -3.23
C VAL A 106 7.02 1.49 -3.08
N GLU A 107 6.70 2.26 -4.11
CA GLU A 107 6.81 3.73 -4.08
C GLU A 107 5.87 4.35 -3.03
N ALA A 108 4.66 3.86 -2.90
CA ALA A 108 3.72 4.30 -1.87
C ALA A 108 4.24 4.01 -0.46
N VAL A 109 4.82 2.83 -0.24
CA VAL A 109 5.46 2.45 1.03
C VAL A 109 6.65 3.36 1.33
N LEU A 110 7.50 3.64 0.34
CA LEU A 110 8.63 4.58 0.48
C LEU A 110 8.16 5.99 0.80
N LEU A 111 7.16 6.48 0.10
CA LEU A 111 6.58 7.81 0.35
C LEU A 111 6.02 7.91 1.77
N ALA A 112 5.27 6.90 2.20
CA ALA A 112 4.74 6.83 3.56
C ALA A 112 5.87 6.76 4.61
N GLY A 113 6.92 5.97 4.34
CA GLY A 113 8.02 5.74 5.27
C GLY A 113 9.06 6.86 5.33
N THR A 114 9.18 7.69 4.31
CA THR A 114 10.15 8.80 4.24
C THR A 114 9.51 10.18 4.31
N GLY A 115 8.26 10.31 3.87
CA GLY A 115 7.57 11.59 3.71
C GLY A 115 8.18 12.49 2.64
N LYS A 116 9.07 11.95 1.81
CA LYS A 116 9.76 12.72 0.76
C LYS A 116 8.96 12.67 -0.53
N VAL A 117 8.59 13.83 -1.02
CA VAL A 117 7.89 14.03 -2.29
C VAL A 117 8.89 14.55 -3.31
N ASP A 118 8.99 13.87 -4.45
CA ASP A 118 9.86 14.26 -5.56
C ASP A 118 9.05 15.02 -6.62
N LEU A 119 8.65 16.22 -6.28
CA LEU A 119 7.92 17.12 -7.17
C LEU A 119 8.73 18.41 -7.38
N GLU A 120 8.63 18.95 -8.60
CA GLU A 120 9.15 20.28 -8.89
C GLU A 120 8.43 21.34 -8.03
N PRO A 121 9.13 22.38 -7.56
CA PRO A 121 8.53 23.41 -6.69
C PRO A 121 7.26 24.06 -7.27
N GLU A 122 7.21 24.23 -8.60
CA GLU A 122 6.03 24.76 -9.28
C GLU A 122 4.82 23.81 -9.14
N SER A 123 5.04 22.51 -9.23
CA SER A 123 4.00 21.49 -9.05
C SER A 123 3.50 21.47 -7.61
N GLU A 124 4.40 21.58 -6.63
CA GLU A 124 4.02 21.66 -5.21
C GLU A 124 3.15 22.89 -4.94
N GLN A 125 3.50 24.05 -5.49
CA GLN A 125 2.71 25.28 -5.36
C GLN A 125 1.31 25.13 -5.97
N LYS A 126 1.20 24.50 -7.13
CA LYS A 126 -0.09 24.24 -7.78
C LYS A 126 -0.95 23.30 -6.94
N LEU A 127 -0.36 22.26 -6.38
CA LEU A 127 -1.06 21.32 -5.49
C LEU A 127 -1.51 21.99 -4.19
N ALA A 128 -0.70 22.85 -3.60
CA ALA A 128 -1.05 23.60 -2.39
C ALA A 128 -2.28 24.50 -2.59
N ALA A 129 -2.54 24.93 -3.81
CA ALA A 129 -3.72 25.74 -4.16
C ALA A 129 -5.00 24.90 -4.30
N VAL A 130 -4.92 23.58 -4.33
CA VAL A 130 -6.10 22.69 -4.40
C VAL A 130 -6.74 22.60 -3.03
N THR A 131 -7.94 23.14 -2.89
CA THR A 131 -8.70 23.18 -1.63
C THR A 131 -9.91 22.26 -1.61
N THR A 132 -10.32 21.75 -2.78
CA THR A 132 -11.44 20.81 -2.90
C THR A 132 -10.96 19.38 -2.75
N PRO A 133 -11.59 18.53 -1.92
CA PRO A 133 -11.26 17.12 -1.85
C PRO A 133 -11.36 16.47 -3.24
N THR A 134 -10.29 15.82 -3.67
CA THR A 134 -10.17 15.24 -5.01
C THR A 134 -9.83 13.76 -4.89
N ASN A 135 -10.57 12.93 -5.61
CA ASN A 135 -10.35 11.49 -5.70
C ASN A 135 -9.65 11.16 -7.03
N ILE A 136 -8.48 10.53 -6.95
CA ILE A 136 -7.74 10.08 -8.13
C ILE A 136 -7.81 8.55 -8.17
N LYS A 137 -8.35 8.01 -9.27
CA LYS A 137 -8.45 6.56 -9.48
C LYS A 137 -7.64 6.19 -10.70
N VAL A 138 -6.69 5.27 -10.51
CA VAL A 138 -5.87 4.71 -11.57
C VAL A 138 -6.30 3.26 -11.79
N PHE A 139 -6.65 2.92 -13.02
CA PHE A 139 -7.02 1.56 -13.40
C PHE A 139 -5.87 0.94 -14.18
N SER A 140 -5.44 -0.23 -13.75
CA SER A 140 -4.40 -0.99 -14.45
C SER A 140 -4.78 -2.46 -14.56
N THR A 141 -4.15 -3.16 -15.48
CA THR A 141 -4.21 -4.61 -15.56
C THR A 141 -2.95 -5.21 -14.94
N PRO A 142 -3.05 -6.36 -14.24
CA PRO A 142 -1.90 -6.97 -13.57
C PRO A 142 -0.91 -7.67 -14.54
N THR A 143 -1.13 -7.56 -15.83
CA THR A 143 -0.29 -8.21 -16.85
C THR A 143 0.45 -7.20 -17.70
#